data_340abd5f64842b0566b694dd0c256f84
#
_entry.id   340abd5f64842b0566b694dd0c256f84
#
_cell.length_a   1.000
_cell.length_b   1.000
_cell.length_c   1.000
_cell.angle_alpha   90.00
_cell.angle_beta   90.00
_cell.angle_gamma   90.00
#
_symmetry.space_group_name_H-M   'P 1'
#
loop_
_entity.id
_entity.type
_entity.pdbx_description
1 polymer ?
#
loop_
_entity_poly.entity_id
_entity_poly.type
_entity_poly.pdbx_seq_one_letter_code
_entity_poly.pdbx_strand_id
1 'polypeptide(L)'
;MSDTKIIDDITQSEYKYGFVSNIESDNAPKGLNEEIVRFISAKKNEPEWLLEWRLKSFRHWLTMTEPKWPNVQYPEINFQDIIYYSAPKQKITLNSLDEVDPEIRATFDKLGISLEEQKRLTGVAVDAVIDSVSVKTTFRGALAELGIIFCSFSEAVHDHPELIKKYLGSVVPSTDNFYAALNSAVFSDGSFCYIPKGVRCPMELSTYFRINSAGTGQFERTLIIADEGAFVSYLEGCTAPMRDENQLHAAVVEIYAHKDAQVKYSTVQNWYPGDKNGKGGIYNFVTKRGICAGDNSKISWTQVETGSSITWKYPSVILKGDNSVGEFYSVAVTNNYQQADTGTKMIHLGKNTKSTIVSKGISGGHSHN
;
A
#
# COMPACT_ATOMS: atom_id res chain seq x y z
N MET A 1 -6.56 -11.91 31.89
CA MET A 1 -6.27 -10.47 31.93
C MET A 1 -7.57 -9.75 31.65
N SER A 2 -7.87 -8.63 32.33
CA SER A 2 -9.06 -7.84 31.98
C SER A 2 -8.85 -7.16 30.65
N ASP A 3 -9.92 -6.96 29.87
CA ASP A 3 -9.86 -6.29 28.55
C ASP A 3 -9.25 -4.89 28.66
N THR A 4 -9.50 -4.20 29.78
CA THR A 4 -8.90 -2.90 30.09
C THR A 4 -7.37 -2.95 30.14
N LYS A 5 -6.78 -4.00 30.75
CA LYS A 5 -5.34 -4.13 30.85
C LYS A 5 -4.70 -4.38 29.47
N ILE A 6 -5.36 -5.15 28.60
CA ILE A 6 -4.89 -5.38 27.23
C ILE A 6 -4.90 -4.08 26.43
N ILE A 7 -5.95 -3.27 26.58
CA ILE A 7 -6.07 -1.96 25.90
C ILE A 7 -5.00 -1.01 26.43
N ASP A 8 -4.78 -0.93 27.73
CA ASP A 8 -3.74 -0.12 28.34
C ASP A 8 -2.34 -0.54 27.86
N ASP A 9 -2.05 -1.84 27.83
CA ASP A 9 -0.78 -2.37 27.33
C ASP A 9 -0.54 -1.99 25.85
N ILE A 10 -1.57 -2.06 25.01
CA ILE A 10 -1.47 -1.68 23.59
C ILE A 10 -1.25 -0.17 23.43
N THR A 11 -1.99 0.66 24.19
CA THR A 11 -1.97 2.11 24.06
C THR A 11 -0.74 2.75 24.71
N GLN A 12 -0.10 2.10 25.67
CA GLN A 12 1.08 2.59 26.38
C GLN A 12 2.40 1.94 25.92
N SER A 13 2.34 0.91 25.07
CA SER A 13 3.55 0.26 24.57
C SER A 13 4.36 1.21 23.67
N GLU A 14 5.68 1.18 23.84
CA GLU A 14 6.59 1.90 22.95
C GLU A 14 6.51 1.31 21.51
N TYR A 15 6.66 2.19 20.52
CA TYR A 15 6.68 1.79 19.11
C TYR A 15 7.94 1.00 18.78
N LYS A 16 7.84 -0.34 18.81
CA LYS A 16 8.97 -1.27 18.67
C LYS A 16 9.64 -1.31 17.29
N TYR A 17 9.01 -0.76 16.26
CA TYR A 17 9.54 -0.75 14.87
C TYR A 17 10.29 0.55 14.53
N GLY A 18 10.52 1.41 15.52
CA GLY A 18 11.10 2.74 15.35
C GLY A 18 12.60 2.81 15.08
N PHE A 19 13.30 1.67 14.99
CA PHE A 19 14.72 1.64 14.68
C PHE A 19 15.01 2.15 13.26
N VAL A 20 16.17 2.77 13.07
CA VAL A 20 16.69 3.20 11.76
C VAL A 20 17.69 2.15 11.28
N SER A 21 17.58 1.74 10.01
CA SER A 21 18.58 0.89 9.36
C SER A 21 19.60 1.77 8.63
N ASN A 22 20.87 1.42 8.73
CA ASN A 22 21.97 2.18 8.13
C ASN A 22 22.17 1.75 6.65
N ILE A 23 21.12 1.94 5.84
CA ILE A 23 21.12 1.62 4.42
C ILE A 23 21.45 2.90 3.65
N GLU A 24 22.58 2.92 2.94
CA GLU A 24 22.91 4.03 2.03
C GLU A 24 21.92 4.07 0.87
N SER A 25 21.33 5.25 0.65
CA SER A 25 20.32 5.45 -0.40
C SER A 25 20.76 6.45 -1.45
N ASP A 26 20.35 6.21 -2.70
CA ASP A 26 20.40 7.13 -3.81
C ASP A 26 19.07 7.88 -3.88
N ASN A 27 19.08 9.16 -3.56
CA ASN A 27 17.90 9.99 -3.43
C ASN A 27 17.76 10.94 -4.62
N ALA A 28 16.54 11.11 -5.12
CA ALA A 28 16.22 12.22 -6.00
C ALA A 28 16.39 13.58 -5.27
N PRO A 29 16.60 14.67 -5.97
CA PRO A 29 16.47 16.01 -5.39
C PRO A 29 15.07 16.22 -4.78
N LYS A 30 14.97 17.09 -3.77
CA LYS A 30 13.69 17.51 -3.19
C LYS A 30 12.85 18.27 -4.22
N GLY A 31 11.54 18.17 -4.04
CA GLY A 31 10.55 18.87 -4.84
C GLY A 31 9.96 18.03 -5.97
N LEU A 32 8.86 18.51 -6.53
CA LEU A 32 8.11 17.84 -7.58
C LEU A 32 7.92 18.74 -8.81
N ASN A 33 8.45 18.28 -9.92
CA ASN A 33 8.31 18.89 -11.24
C ASN A 33 8.39 17.79 -12.32
N GLU A 34 8.26 18.13 -13.59
CA GLU A 34 8.36 17.16 -14.69
C GLU A 34 9.73 16.45 -14.77
N GLU A 35 10.81 17.10 -14.35
CA GLU A 35 12.16 16.51 -14.38
C GLU A 35 12.25 15.37 -13.35
N ILE A 36 11.67 15.54 -12.17
CA ILE A 36 11.61 14.49 -11.14
C ILE A 36 10.73 13.32 -11.62
N VAL A 37 9.61 13.58 -12.28
CA VAL A 37 8.77 12.52 -12.87
C VAL A 37 9.55 11.73 -13.92
N ARG A 38 10.27 12.41 -14.81
CA ARG A 38 11.16 11.77 -15.80
C ARG A 38 12.31 11.01 -15.16
N PHE A 39 12.90 11.57 -14.10
CA PHE A 39 13.96 10.90 -13.34
C PHE A 39 13.47 9.56 -12.73
N ILE A 40 12.30 9.53 -12.09
CA ILE A 40 11.70 8.31 -11.55
C ILE A 40 11.51 7.27 -12.66
N SER A 41 10.91 7.65 -13.77
CA SER A 41 10.68 6.77 -14.91
C SER A 41 11.99 6.22 -15.51
N ALA A 42 13.00 7.07 -15.64
CA ALA A 42 14.33 6.66 -16.12
C ALA A 42 15.03 5.69 -15.17
N LYS A 43 14.96 5.92 -13.84
CA LYS A 43 15.51 5.00 -12.82
C LYS A 43 14.87 3.62 -12.85
N LYS A 44 13.61 3.53 -13.25
CA LYS A 44 12.83 2.28 -13.38
C LYS A 44 12.90 1.68 -14.80
N ASN A 45 13.61 2.33 -15.74
CA ASN A 45 13.65 1.94 -17.17
C ASN A 45 12.25 1.77 -17.78
N GLU A 46 11.31 2.62 -17.41
CA GLU A 46 9.93 2.49 -17.84
C GLU A 46 9.74 2.76 -19.31
N PRO A 47 8.80 2.07 -19.98
CA PRO A 47 8.46 2.36 -21.36
C PRO A 47 7.78 3.71 -21.50
N GLU A 48 7.93 4.35 -22.67
CA GLU A 48 7.44 5.71 -22.97
C GLU A 48 5.96 5.91 -22.63
N TRP A 49 5.09 4.91 -22.89
CA TRP A 49 3.67 5.01 -22.59
C TRP A 49 3.38 5.22 -21.08
N LEU A 50 4.22 4.67 -20.18
CA LEU A 50 4.06 4.85 -18.73
C LEU A 50 4.58 6.22 -18.30
N LEU A 51 5.68 6.70 -18.89
CA LEU A 51 6.15 8.06 -18.67
C LEU A 51 5.10 9.09 -19.09
N GLU A 52 4.50 8.93 -20.26
CA GLU A 52 3.41 9.81 -20.73
C GLU A 52 2.22 9.80 -19.77
N TRP A 53 1.85 8.63 -19.27
CA TRP A 53 0.77 8.49 -18.29
C TRP A 53 1.09 9.22 -16.97
N ARG A 54 2.34 9.12 -16.49
CA ARG A 54 2.83 9.86 -15.31
C ARG A 54 2.80 11.38 -15.52
N LEU A 55 3.32 11.86 -16.62
CA LEU A 55 3.35 13.28 -16.95
C LEU A 55 1.94 13.87 -17.10
N LYS A 56 1.03 13.13 -17.71
CA LYS A 56 -0.39 13.52 -17.78
C LYS A 56 -1.00 13.61 -16.38
N SER A 57 -0.71 12.64 -15.51
CA SER A 57 -1.19 12.63 -14.13
C SER A 57 -0.61 13.80 -13.31
N PHE A 58 0.68 14.09 -13.48
CA PHE A 58 1.33 15.23 -12.83
C PHE A 58 0.71 16.58 -13.26
N ARG A 59 0.53 16.79 -14.55
CA ARG A 59 -0.12 18.01 -15.07
C ARG A 59 -1.54 18.15 -14.57
N HIS A 60 -2.28 17.05 -14.46
CA HIS A 60 -3.62 17.06 -13.85
C HIS A 60 -3.55 17.42 -12.36
N TRP A 61 -2.63 16.82 -11.60
CA TRP A 61 -2.43 17.13 -10.18
C TRP A 61 -2.18 18.62 -9.95
N LEU A 62 -1.40 19.29 -10.80
CA LEU A 62 -1.13 20.73 -10.71
C LEU A 62 -2.41 21.59 -10.85
N THR A 63 -3.48 21.06 -11.42
CA THR A 63 -4.78 21.76 -11.56
C THR A 63 -5.70 21.51 -10.38
N MET A 64 -5.34 20.59 -9.46
CA MET A 64 -6.16 20.20 -8.34
C MET A 64 -5.83 21.01 -7.09
N THR A 65 -6.77 21.07 -6.19
CA THR A 65 -6.58 21.63 -4.85
C THR A 65 -6.66 20.52 -3.82
N GLU A 66 -5.76 20.53 -2.83
CA GLU A 66 -5.81 19.60 -1.72
C GLU A 66 -7.15 19.70 -1.00
N PRO A 67 -7.87 18.57 -0.81
CA PRO A 67 -9.20 18.61 -0.21
C PRO A 67 -9.12 18.92 1.28
N LYS A 68 -10.12 19.68 1.77
CA LYS A 68 -10.23 20.13 3.17
C LYS A 68 -11.46 19.55 3.91
N TRP A 69 -12.11 18.55 3.32
CA TRP A 69 -13.30 17.94 3.90
C TRP A 69 -13.04 16.85 4.96
N PRO A 70 -11.85 16.18 5.02
CA PRO A 70 -11.60 15.17 6.03
C PRO A 70 -11.63 15.76 7.45
N ASN A 71 -12.06 14.94 8.39
CA ASN A 71 -12.10 15.33 9.81
C ASN A 71 -10.72 15.10 10.48
N VAL A 72 -9.66 15.61 9.86
CA VAL A 72 -8.29 15.61 10.38
C VAL A 72 -7.68 16.99 10.20
N GLN A 73 -6.79 17.34 11.10
CA GLN A 73 -6.10 18.64 11.08
C GLN A 73 -4.59 18.42 11.09
N TYR A 74 -3.91 19.00 10.12
CA TYR A 74 -2.46 18.94 9.98
C TYR A 74 -1.95 20.24 9.33
N PRO A 75 -0.68 20.61 9.56
CA PRO A 75 -0.05 21.73 8.87
C PRO A 75 -0.06 21.52 7.35
N GLU A 76 -0.08 22.61 6.61
CA GLU A 76 0.05 22.58 5.15
C GLU A 76 1.29 21.78 4.72
N ILE A 77 1.12 20.85 3.81
CA ILE A 77 2.20 20.01 3.30
C ILE A 77 2.99 20.80 2.25
N ASN A 78 4.28 20.98 2.48
CA ASN A 78 5.17 21.53 1.47
C ASN A 78 5.63 20.43 0.51
N PHE A 79 4.92 20.23 -0.59
CA PHE A 79 5.25 19.23 -1.62
C PHE A 79 6.62 19.48 -2.30
N GLN A 80 7.20 20.68 -2.14
CA GLN A 80 8.54 20.98 -2.66
C GLN A 80 9.67 20.63 -1.68
N ASP A 81 9.34 20.19 -0.47
CA ASP A 81 10.32 19.75 0.55
C ASP A 81 10.37 18.21 0.71
N ILE A 82 9.73 17.46 -0.19
CA ILE A 82 9.66 15.99 -0.18
C ILE A 82 10.63 15.41 -1.22
N ILE A 83 11.30 14.32 -0.85
CA ILE A 83 12.05 13.45 -1.78
C ILE A 83 11.10 12.38 -2.29
N TYR A 84 10.87 12.34 -3.61
CA TYR A 84 9.88 11.46 -4.24
C TYR A 84 10.42 10.10 -4.71
N TYR A 85 11.72 9.91 -4.64
CA TYR A 85 12.38 8.64 -4.95
C TYR A 85 13.61 8.45 -4.07
N SER A 86 13.70 7.29 -3.45
CA SER A 86 14.84 6.84 -2.68
C SER A 86 15.04 5.35 -2.91
N ALA A 87 16.24 4.93 -3.23
CA ALA A 87 16.57 3.53 -3.42
C ALA A 87 17.88 3.18 -2.75
N PRO A 88 18.04 1.97 -2.16
CA PRO A 88 19.33 1.49 -1.70
C PRO A 88 20.38 1.58 -2.81
N LYS A 89 21.58 2.10 -2.49
CA LYS A 89 22.68 2.23 -3.49
C LYS A 89 23.20 0.90 -4.00
N GLN A 90 23.21 -0.12 -3.15
CA GLN A 90 23.63 -1.45 -3.55
C GLN A 90 22.56 -2.07 -4.47
N LYS A 91 22.99 -2.56 -5.64
CA LYS A 91 22.10 -3.33 -6.52
C LYS A 91 21.71 -4.60 -5.79
N ILE A 92 20.42 -4.71 -5.49
CA ILE A 92 19.85 -5.94 -4.97
C ILE A 92 19.60 -6.84 -6.17
N THR A 93 20.52 -7.77 -6.41
CA THR A 93 20.34 -8.79 -7.44
C THR A 93 19.48 -9.90 -6.84
N LEU A 94 18.27 -10.04 -7.33
CA LEU A 94 17.19 -10.82 -6.72
C LEU A 94 17.30 -12.34 -6.88
N ASN A 95 18.43 -12.88 -7.38
CA ASN A 95 18.54 -14.29 -7.73
C ASN A 95 18.86 -15.24 -6.57
N SER A 96 19.46 -14.72 -5.46
CA SER A 96 19.69 -15.52 -4.26
C SER A 96 19.61 -14.66 -2.99
N LEU A 97 19.33 -15.31 -1.84
CA LEU A 97 19.33 -14.66 -0.52
C LEU A 97 20.74 -14.20 -0.09
N ASP A 98 21.77 -14.86 -0.60
CA ASP A 98 23.16 -14.55 -0.29
C ASP A 98 23.62 -13.24 -0.96
N GLU A 99 22.82 -12.74 -1.92
CA GLU A 99 23.04 -11.48 -2.65
C GLU A 99 22.28 -10.29 -2.03
N VAL A 100 21.37 -10.53 -1.08
CA VAL A 100 20.67 -9.45 -0.36
C VAL A 100 21.64 -8.79 0.62
N ASP A 101 21.69 -7.45 0.58
CA ASP A 101 22.47 -6.66 1.54
C ASP A 101 22.22 -7.13 2.98
N PRO A 102 23.29 -7.44 3.76
CA PRO A 102 23.16 -7.92 5.14
C PRO A 102 22.35 -7.00 6.04
N GLU A 103 22.44 -5.68 5.84
CA GLU A 103 21.69 -4.70 6.64
C GLU A 103 20.19 -4.71 6.29
N ILE A 104 19.85 -4.92 5.02
CA ILE A 104 18.46 -5.11 4.56
C ILE A 104 17.90 -6.39 5.17
N ARG A 105 18.66 -7.49 5.10
CA ARG A 105 18.25 -8.77 5.69
C ARG A 105 18.04 -8.64 7.21
N ALA A 106 18.99 -8.03 7.92
CA ALA A 106 18.87 -7.78 9.35
C ALA A 106 17.66 -6.90 9.70
N THR A 107 17.32 -5.95 8.83
CA THR A 107 16.13 -5.11 8.96
C THR A 107 14.84 -5.93 8.94
N PHE A 108 14.67 -6.81 7.96
CA PHE A 108 13.47 -7.66 7.87
C PHE A 108 13.43 -8.72 8.99
N ASP A 109 14.57 -9.27 9.39
CA ASP A 109 14.65 -10.20 10.53
C ASP A 109 14.19 -9.52 11.83
N LYS A 110 14.63 -8.28 12.10
CA LYS A 110 14.14 -7.46 13.23
C LYS A 110 12.65 -7.16 13.17
N LEU A 111 12.09 -7.07 11.98
CA LEU A 111 10.65 -6.88 11.76
C LEU A 111 9.85 -8.19 11.91
N GLY A 112 10.53 -9.33 12.08
CA GLY A 112 9.91 -10.65 12.15
C GLY A 112 9.45 -11.18 10.79
N ILE A 113 9.97 -10.62 9.70
CA ILE A 113 9.66 -11.00 8.33
C ILE A 113 10.83 -11.80 7.77
N SER A 114 10.71 -13.12 7.73
CA SER A 114 11.73 -13.95 7.12
C SER A 114 11.69 -13.84 5.60
N LEU A 115 12.82 -13.52 5.00
CA LEU A 115 13.01 -13.58 3.56
C LEU A 115 13.40 -14.99 3.08
N GLU A 116 13.66 -15.93 4.00
CA GLU A 116 13.99 -17.32 3.71
C GLU A 116 12.74 -18.18 3.60
N GLU A 117 12.46 -18.70 2.43
CA GLU A 117 11.27 -19.55 2.18
C GLU A 117 11.23 -20.78 3.07
N GLN A 118 12.39 -21.38 3.35
CA GLN A 118 12.53 -22.61 4.16
C GLN A 118 12.19 -22.40 5.65
N LYS A 119 12.28 -21.17 6.17
CA LYS A 119 11.95 -20.84 7.57
C LYS A 119 10.48 -20.51 7.74
N ARG A 120 9.70 -20.49 6.67
CA ARG A 120 8.28 -20.13 6.71
C ARG A 120 7.41 -21.36 6.92
N LEU A 121 7.02 -21.57 8.15
CA LEU A 121 6.04 -22.61 8.52
C LEU A 121 4.60 -22.30 8.05
N THR A 122 4.34 -21.11 7.51
CA THR A 122 2.97 -20.60 7.30
C THR A 122 2.49 -20.54 5.85
N GLY A 123 3.32 -20.89 4.86
CA GLY A 123 2.91 -20.86 3.44
C GLY A 123 2.40 -19.47 2.98
N VAL A 124 3.10 -18.39 3.36
CA VAL A 124 2.81 -17.02 2.94
C VAL A 124 3.89 -16.56 1.96
N ALA A 125 3.50 -16.11 0.77
CA ALA A 125 4.41 -15.45 -0.16
C ALA A 125 4.51 -13.96 0.18
N VAL A 126 5.71 -13.42 0.23
CA VAL A 126 5.94 -12.00 0.60
C VAL A 126 6.72 -11.28 -0.48
N ASP A 127 6.27 -10.07 -0.79
CA ASP A 127 7.00 -9.03 -1.48
C ASP A 127 7.47 -7.99 -0.47
N ALA A 128 8.78 -7.84 -0.31
CA ALA A 128 9.38 -6.95 0.67
C ALA A 128 9.88 -5.68 -0.02
N VAL A 129 9.38 -4.51 0.40
CA VAL A 129 9.68 -3.20 -0.20
C VAL A 129 10.35 -2.29 0.82
N ILE A 130 11.51 -1.70 0.46
CA ILE A 130 12.17 -0.64 1.22
C ILE A 130 12.20 0.63 0.37
N ASP A 131 11.65 1.72 0.93
CA ASP A 131 11.51 2.99 0.24
C ASP A 131 10.87 2.79 -1.15
N SER A 132 11.58 3.09 -2.22
CA SER A 132 11.07 3.05 -3.60
C SER A 132 11.35 1.75 -4.36
N VAL A 133 11.81 0.68 -3.69
CA VAL A 133 12.28 -0.54 -4.38
C VAL A 133 11.80 -1.81 -3.69
N SER A 134 11.24 -2.75 -4.47
CA SER A 134 11.05 -4.13 -4.04
C SER A 134 12.42 -4.82 -3.95
N VAL A 135 12.70 -5.40 -2.79
CA VAL A 135 13.97 -6.05 -2.49
C VAL A 135 13.93 -7.57 -2.71
N LYS A 136 12.76 -8.18 -2.51
CA LYS A 136 12.56 -9.61 -2.77
C LYS A 136 11.09 -10.02 -2.77
N THR A 137 10.72 -10.87 -3.73
CA THR A 137 9.45 -11.61 -3.76
C THR A 137 9.72 -13.11 -3.56
N THR A 138 9.07 -13.74 -2.59
CA THR A 138 9.23 -15.17 -2.25
C THR A 138 8.18 -16.05 -2.94
N PHE A 139 8.44 -17.35 -3.03
CA PHE A 139 7.55 -18.39 -3.64
C PHE A 139 7.14 -18.15 -5.11
N ARG A 140 7.87 -17.32 -5.80
CA ARG A 140 7.56 -16.91 -7.17
C ARG A 140 7.45 -18.09 -8.14
N GLY A 141 8.38 -19.06 -8.04
CA GLY A 141 8.36 -20.27 -8.87
C GLY A 141 7.12 -21.14 -8.64
N ALA A 142 6.81 -21.43 -7.38
CA ALA A 142 5.64 -22.24 -7.02
C ALA A 142 4.31 -21.59 -7.44
N LEU A 143 4.21 -20.26 -7.35
CA LEU A 143 3.03 -19.53 -7.82
C LEU A 143 2.95 -19.52 -9.35
N ALA A 144 4.08 -19.40 -10.05
CA ALA A 144 4.15 -19.41 -11.51
C ALA A 144 3.73 -20.76 -12.12
N GLU A 145 3.98 -21.90 -11.44
CA GLU A 145 3.47 -23.22 -11.85
C GLU A 145 1.94 -23.29 -11.95
N LEU A 146 1.24 -22.44 -11.18
CA LEU A 146 -0.21 -22.29 -11.23
C LEU A 146 -0.65 -21.15 -12.17
N GLY A 147 0.29 -20.52 -12.86
CA GLY A 147 0.05 -19.35 -13.70
C GLY A 147 -0.22 -18.06 -12.90
N ILE A 148 -0.04 -18.07 -11.58
CA ILE A 148 -0.18 -16.90 -10.73
C ILE A 148 1.03 -15.99 -10.92
N ILE A 149 0.78 -14.71 -11.19
CA ILE A 149 1.81 -13.67 -11.23
C ILE A 149 1.77 -12.93 -9.89
N PHE A 150 2.89 -12.96 -9.18
CA PHE A 150 3.09 -12.15 -7.99
C PHE A 150 4.52 -11.61 -8.01
N CYS A 151 4.65 -10.32 -8.25
CA CYS A 151 5.94 -9.65 -8.42
C CYS A 151 5.82 -8.15 -8.08
N SER A 152 6.95 -7.44 -8.11
CA SER A 152 6.92 -5.98 -7.99
C SER A 152 6.19 -5.35 -9.18
N PHE A 153 5.64 -4.15 -8.96
CA PHE A 153 4.98 -3.42 -10.04
C PHE A 153 5.97 -3.07 -11.17
N SER A 154 7.21 -2.74 -10.79
CA SER A 154 8.29 -2.43 -11.76
C SER A 154 8.59 -3.62 -12.68
N GLU A 155 8.65 -4.84 -12.14
CA GLU A 155 8.83 -6.05 -12.97
C GLU A 155 7.62 -6.28 -13.87
N ALA A 156 6.40 -6.13 -13.33
CA ALA A 156 5.17 -6.33 -14.10
C ALA A 156 5.04 -5.38 -15.31
N VAL A 157 5.55 -4.16 -15.20
CA VAL A 157 5.59 -3.20 -16.33
C VAL A 157 6.39 -3.73 -17.51
N HIS A 158 7.47 -4.50 -17.25
CA HIS A 158 8.34 -5.08 -18.27
C HIS A 158 7.87 -6.45 -18.74
N ASP A 159 7.53 -7.31 -17.80
CA ASP A 159 7.25 -8.73 -18.10
C ASP A 159 5.78 -8.96 -18.54
N HIS A 160 4.86 -8.08 -18.10
CA HIS A 160 3.41 -8.22 -18.34
C HIS A 160 2.76 -6.89 -18.80
N PRO A 161 3.35 -6.17 -19.78
CA PRO A 161 2.91 -4.82 -20.16
C PRO A 161 1.45 -4.75 -20.60
N GLU A 162 0.91 -5.81 -21.21
CA GLU A 162 -0.47 -5.81 -21.69
C GLU A 162 -1.48 -5.85 -20.54
N LEU A 163 -1.16 -6.56 -19.44
CA LEU A 163 -1.99 -6.54 -18.25
C LEU A 163 -1.93 -5.16 -17.56
N ILE A 164 -0.76 -4.58 -17.43
CA ILE A 164 -0.61 -3.26 -16.84
C ILE A 164 -1.36 -2.21 -17.66
N LYS A 165 -1.17 -2.15 -18.99
CA LYS A 165 -1.91 -1.23 -19.86
C LYS A 165 -3.41 -1.36 -19.76
N LYS A 166 -3.92 -2.59 -19.60
CA LYS A 166 -5.34 -2.87 -19.51
C LYS A 166 -5.95 -2.42 -18.18
N TYR A 167 -5.25 -2.61 -17.08
CA TYR A 167 -5.83 -2.48 -15.75
C TYR A 167 -5.33 -1.28 -14.94
N LEU A 168 -4.13 -0.76 -15.18
CA LEU A 168 -3.60 0.42 -14.48
C LEU A 168 -4.55 1.62 -14.64
N GLY A 169 -5.00 2.16 -13.52
CA GLY A 169 -5.91 3.31 -13.51
C GLY A 169 -7.34 2.99 -13.93
N SER A 170 -7.69 1.71 -14.15
CA SER A 170 -9.05 1.31 -14.53
C SER A 170 -10.03 1.36 -13.36
N VAL A 171 -9.53 1.26 -12.12
CA VAL A 171 -10.31 1.31 -10.89
C VAL A 171 -10.02 2.60 -10.10
N VAL A 172 -8.76 3.03 -10.08
CA VAL A 172 -8.33 4.32 -9.53
C VAL A 172 -7.68 5.16 -10.63
N PRO A 173 -8.47 5.87 -11.45
CA PRO A 173 -7.89 6.77 -12.44
C PRO A 173 -7.11 7.91 -11.76
N SER A 174 -6.19 8.53 -12.48
CA SER A 174 -5.43 9.69 -11.97
C SER A 174 -6.33 10.89 -11.63
N THR A 175 -7.59 10.84 -12.00
CA THR A 175 -8.62 11.85 -11.71
C THR A 175 -9.49 11.54 -10.49
N ASP A 176 -9.23 10.42 -9.77
CA ASP A 176 -10.06 10.00 -8.62
C ASP A 176 -10.03 11.04 -7.49
N ASN A 177 -8.83 11.45 -7.07
CA ASN A 177 -8.63 12.49 -6.07
C ASN A 177 -7.19 13.03 -6.12
N PHE A 178 -6.92 14.07 -5.33
CA PHE A 178 -5.64 14.77 -5.27
C PHE A 178 -4.45 13.83 -5.01
N TYR A 179 -4.54 12.94 -4.01
CA TYR A 179 -3.46 12.02 -3.66
C TYR A 179 -3.33 10.84 -4.62
N ALA A 180 -4.42 10.43 -5.27
CA ALA A 180 -4.36 9.45 -6.36
C ALA A 180 -3.68 10.01 -7.61
N ALA A 181 -3.91 11.30 -7.92
CA ALA A 181 -3.21 12.00 -8.99
C ALA A 181 -1.71 12.14 -8.67
N LEU A 182 -1.36 12.55 -7.45
CA LEU A 182 0.02 12.61 -6.98
C LEU A 182 0.70 11.23 -7.07
N ASN A 183 0.08 10.20 -6.51
CA ASN A 183 0.60 8.83 -6.60
C ASN A 183 0.80 8.42 -8.06
N SER A 184 -0.16 8.67 -8.92
CA SER A 184 -0.07 8.33 -10.35
C SER A 184 1.14 8.98 -11.05
N ALA A 185 1.53 10.18 -10.62
CA ALA A 185 2.72 10.84 -11.16
C ALA A 185 4.04 10.24 -10.64
N VAL A 186 4.09 9.84 -9.36
CA VAL A 186 5.37 9.58 -8.68
C VAL A 186 5.51 8.19 -8.06
N PHE A 187 4.51 7.29 -8.15
CA PHE A 187 4.66 5.96 -7.55
C PHE A 187 5.95 5.27 -8.05
N SER A 188 6.67 4.66 -7.14
CA SER A 188 7.98 4.11 -7.45
C SER A 188 8.00 2.60 -7.50
N ASP A 189 7.22 1.94 -6.65
CA ASP A 189 6.99 0.50 -6.70
C ASP A 189 5.67 0.13 -6.01
N GLY A 190 5.48 -1.14 -5.78
CA GLY A 190 4.30 -1.75 -5.20
C GLY A 190 4.17 -3.17 -5.69
N SER A 191 3.03 -3.80 -5.46
CA SER A 191 2.83 -5.19 -5.85
C SER A 191 1.87 -5.32 -7.02
N PHE A 192 2.22 -6.22 -7.93
CA PHE A 192 1.35 -6.70 -8.99
C PHE A 192 0.94 -8.15 -8.72
N CYS A 193 -0.36 -8.41 -8.77
CA CYS A 193 -0.91 -9.74 -8.58
C CYS A 193 -1.97 -10.05 -9.63
N TYR A 194 -1.78 -11.16 -10.36
CA TYR A 194 -2.77 -11.70 -11.27
C TYR A 194 -3.04 -13.18 -10.94
N ILE A 195 -4.30 -13.48 -10.66
CA ILE A 195 -4.75 -14.85 -10.41
C ILE A 195 -5.55 -15.32 -11.63
N PRO A 196 -5.09 -16.38 -12.33
CA PRO A 196 -5.74 -16.87 -13.55
C PRO A 196 -7.13 -17.45 -13.28
N LYS A 197 -7.90 -17.58 -14.35
CA LYS A 197 -9.24 -18.14 -14.34
C LYS A 197 -9.31 -19.50 -13.63
N GLY A 198 -10.23 -19.60 -12.68
CA GLY A 198 -10.51 -20.82 -11.92
C GLY A 198 -9.45 -21.20 -10.88
N VAL A 199 -8.38 -20.41 -10.74
CA VAL A 199 -7.30 -20.72 -9.80
C VAL A 199 -7.63 -20.15 -8.41
N ARG A 200 -7.49 -20.99 -7.39
CA ARG A 200 -7.50 -20.56 -5.98
C ARG A 200 -6.06 -20.49 -5.50
N CYS A 201 -5.61 -19.29 -5.16
CA CYS A 201 -4.26 -19.12 -4.63
C CYS A 201 -4.07 -19.97 -3.37
N PRO A 202 -3.08 -20.89 -3.35
CA PRO A 202 -2.94 -21.88 -2.28
C PRO A 202 -2.37 -21.30 -0.98
N MET A 203 -1.85 -20.08 -1.04
CA MET A 203 -1.24 -19.40 0.10
C MET A 203 -1.67 -17.94 0.15
N GLU A 204 -1.51 -17.31 1.31
CA GLU A 204 -1.70 -15.87 1.44
C GLU A 204 -0.54 -15.14 0.76
N LEU A 205 -0.88 -14.13 -0.04
CA LEU A 205 0.12 -13.20 -0.58
C LEU A 205 0.26 -12.02 0.36
N SER A 206 1.46 -11.53 0.55
CA SER A 206 1.70 -10.41 1.47
C SER A 206 2.72 -9.44 0.89
N THR A 207 2.48 -8.15 1.07
CA THR A 207 3.50 -7.13 0.85
C THR A 207 3.79 -6.41 2.14
N TYR A 208 5.06 -6.15 2.36
CA TYR A 208 5.52 -5.40 3.51
C TYR A 208 6.31 -4.17 3.08
N PHE A 209 5.81 -3.00 3.46
CA PHE A 209 6.42 -1.72 3.15
C PHE A 209 7.20 -1.17 4.35
N ARG A 210 8.42 -0.73 4.11
CA ARG A 210 9.26 -0.06 5.09
C ARG A 210 9.78 1.25 4.53
N ILE A 211 9.36 2.39 5.09
CA ILE A 211 10.06 3.65 4.90
C ILE A 211 11.34 3.59 5.72
N ASN A 212 12.48 3.98 5.17
CA ASN A 212 13.74 4.01 5.90
C ASN A 212 14.45 5.36 5.79
N SER A 213 14.43 6.00 4.62
CA SER A 213 15.13 7.26 4.36
C SER A 213 14.42 8.47 4.95
N ALA A 214 15.19 9.44 5.48
CA ALA A 214 14.67 10.69 6.00
C ALA A 214 14.23 11.64 4.87
N GLY A 215 13.20 12.48 5.13
CA GLY A 215 12.70 13.48 4.19
C GLY A 215 12.04 12.89 2.93
N THR A 216 11.83 11.57 2.90
CA THR A 216 11.19 10.90 1.76
C THR A 216 9.70 10.76 1.97
N GLY A 217 8.94 10.87 0.89
CA GLY A 217 7.57 10.35 0.82
C GLY A 217 7.56 8.89 0.35
N GLN A 218 6.50 8.17 0.68
CA GLN A 218 6.26 6.80 0.22
C GLN A 218 5.05 6.78 -0.71
N PHE A 219 5.25 6.29 -1.93
CA PHE A 219 4.24 6.33 -3.00
C PHE A 219 4.20 4.98 -3.69
N GLU A 220 3.52 4.01 -3.10
CA GLU A 220 3.35 2.70 -3.69
C GLU A 220 2.03 2.56 -4.42
N ARG A 221 2.01 1.64 -5.41
CA ARG A 221 0.80 1.28 -6.14
C ARG A 221 0.66 -0.22 -6.26
N THR A 222 -0.42 -0.76 -5.67
CA THR A 222 -0.74 -2.18 -5.73
C THR A 222 -1.90 -2.40 -6.70
N LEU A 223 -1.74 -3.39 -7.59
CA LEU A 223 -2.76 -3.79 -8.55
C LEU A 223 -3.02 -5.29 -8.45
N ILE A 224 -4.24 -5.66 -8.07
CA ILE A 224 -4.69 -7.05 -7.93
C ILE A 224 -5.79 -7.34 -8.92
N ILE A 225 -5.60 -8.36 -9.75
CA ILE A 225 -6.56 -8.82 -10.74
C ILE A 225 -6.91 -10.27 -10.43
N ALA A 226 -8.16 -10.54 -10.11
CA ALA A 226 -8.70 -11.89 -9.96
C ALA A 226 -9.58 -12.21 -11.17
N ASP A 227 -9.11 -13.14 -12.01
CA ASP A 227 -9.85 -13.56 -13.20
C ASP A 227 -11.06 -14.44 -12.83
N GLU A 228 -11.87 -14.85 -13.79
CA GLU A 228 -13.12 -15.57 -13.55
C GLU A 228 -12.95 -16.78 -12.62
N GLY A 229 -13.73 -16.83 -11.54
CA GLY A 229 -13.69 -17.90 -10.54
C GLY A 229 -12.41 -17.96 -9.69
N ALA A 230 -11.54 -16.98 -9.80
CA ALA A 230 -10.29 -16.93 -9.04
C ALA A 230 -10.51 -16.57 -7.56
N PHE A 231 -9.57 -16.97 -6.71
CA PHE A 231 -9.56 -16.60 -5.29
C PHE A 231 -8.16 -16.19 -4.84
N VAL A 232 -8.07 -15.09 -4.09
CA VAL A 232 -6.85 -14.67 -3.42
C VAL A 232 -7.13 -14.04 -2.06
N SER A 233 -6.25 -14.32 -1.08
CA SER A 233 -6.11 -13.60 0.18
C SER A 233 -4.80 -12.82 0.15
N TYR A 234 -4.87 -11.53 0.43
CA TYR A 234 -3.73 -10.61 0.37
C TYR A 234 -3.62 -9.80 1.66
N LEU A 235 -2.40 -9.70 2.20
CA LEU A 235 -2.10 -8.95 3.41
C LEU A 235 -1.07 -7.86 3.14
N GLU A 236 -1.36 -6.64 3.52
CA GLU A 236 -0.43 -5.51 3.50
C GLU A 236 -0.01 -5.14 4.92
N GLY A 237 1.29 -5.05 5.15
CA GLY A 237 1.87 -4.57 6.40
C GLY A 237 2.80 -3.38 6.16
N CYS A 238 2.82 -2.41 7.09
CA CYS A 238 3.60 -1.19 6.92
C CYS A 238 4.23 -0.74 8.23
N THR A 239 5.49 -0.27 8.16
CA THR A 239 6.20 0.35 9.29
C THR A 239 7.13 1.48 8.83
N ALA A 240 7.48 2.38 9.76
CA ALA A 240 8.46 3.44 9.55
C ALA A 240 9.34 3.63 10.81
N PRO A 241 10.57 4.17 10.69
CA PRO A 241 11.38 4.53 11.84
C PRO A 241 10.78 5.72 12.60
N MET A 242 11.14 5.87 13.87
CA MET A 242 10.82 7.06 14.65
C MET A 242 11.66 8.24 14.16
N ARG A 243 10.99 9.31 13.73
CA ARG A 243 11.61 10.57 13.32
C ARG A 243 10.80 11.75 13.81
N ASP A 244 11.50 12.85 14.12
CA ASP A 244 10.89 14.12 14.55
C ASP A 244 10.24 14.90 13.41
N GLU A 245 10.28 14.40 12.20
CA GLU A 245 9.64 14.97 11.00
C GLU A 245 8.39 14.18 10.62
N ASN A 246 7.46 14.86 9.96
CA ASN A 246 6.32 14.19 9.34
C ASN A 246 6.70 13.72 7.93
N GLN A 247 6.33 12.49 7.58
CA GLN A 247 6.56 11.94 6.25
C GLN A 247 5.22 11.59 5.61
N LEU A 248 5.09 11.91 4.32
CA LEU A 248 3.87 11.63 3.55
C LEU A 248 3.91 10.20 2.98
N HIS A 249 2.89 9.43 3.29
CA HIS A 249 2.56 8.18 2.64
C HIS A 249 1.28 8.34 1.83
N ALA A 250 1.37 8.28 0.51
CA ALA A 250 0.22 8.39 -0.39
C ALA A 250 0.19 7.21 -1.36
N ALA A 251 -0.47 6.14 -0.95
CA ALA A 251 -0.56 4.90 -1.70
C ALA A 251 -1.87 4.75 -2.48
N VAL A 252 -1.83 3.92 -3.50
CA VAL A 252 -3.01 3.50 -4.26
C VAL A 252 -3.10 1.99 -4.33
N VAL A 253 -4.30 1.45 -4.08
CA VAL A 253 -4.62 0.03 -4.28
C VAL A 253 -5.82 -0.09 -5.22
N GLU A 254 -5.62 -0.86 -6.28
CA GLU A 254 -6.66 -1.20 -7.26
C GLU A 254 -6.95 -2.70 -7.22
N ILE A 255 -8.21 -3.08 -7.08
CA ILE A 255 -8.65 -4.48 -7.15
C ILE A 255 -9.69 -4.62 -8.25
N TYR A 256 -9.45 -5.54 -9.18
CA TYR A 256 -10.36 -5.90 -10.24
C TYR A 256 -10.80 -7.36 -10.11
N ALA A 257 -12.07 -7.59 -9.80
CA ALA A 257 -12.65 -8.93 -9.66
C ALA A 257 -13.60 -9.24 -10.82
N HIS A 258 -13.26 -10.26 -11.61
CA HIS A 258 -14.10 -10.78 -12.68
C HIS A 258 -15.24 -11.66 -12.14
N LYS A 259 -16.03 -12.24 -13.03
CA LYS A 259 -17.17 -13.11 -12.68
C LYS A 259 -16.75 -14.22 -11.72
N ASP A 260 -17.55 -14.45 -10.67
CA ASP A 260 -17.33 -15.48 -9.64
C ASP A 260 -15.98 -15.36 -8.88
N ALA A 261 -15.20 -14.31 -9.11
CA ALA A 261 -13.92 -14.09 -8.44
C ALA A 261 -14.10 -13.55 -7.01
N GLN A 262 -13.17 -13.91 -6.11
CA GLN A 262 -13.18 -13.46 -4.73
C GLN A 262 -11.80 -12.95 -4.31
N VAL A 263 -11.77 -11.74 -3.77
CA VAL A 263 -10.55 -11.13 -3.23
C VAL A 263 -10.78 -10.74 -1.78
N LYS A 264 -9.93 -11.23 -0.88
CA LYS A 264 -9.79 -10.75 0.49
C LYS A 264 -8.54 -9.90 0.57
N TYR A 265 -8.68 -8.66 0.99
CA TYR A 265 -7.56 -7.75 1.18
C TYR A 265 -7.53 -7.26 2.62
N SER A 266 -6.46 -7.58 3.30
CA SER A 266 -6.25 -7.20 4.69
C SER A 266 -5.10 -6.20 4.81
N THR A 267 -5.22 -5.23 5.71
CA THR A 267 -4.15 -4.27 6.00
C THR A 267 -3.92 -4.18 7.50
N VAL A 268 -2.66 -4.22 7.91
CA VAL A 268 -2.23 -3.82 9.24
C VAL A 268 -1.32 -2.61 9.10
N GLN A 269 -1.85 -1.44 9.40
CA GLN A 269 -1.14 -0.16 9.30
C GLN A 269 -0.54 0.17 10.65
N ASN A 270 0.77 0.00 10.75
CA ASN A 270 1.52 0.25 11.97
C ASN A 270 2.70 1.22 11.69
N TRP A 271 2.38 2.32 11.01
CA TRP A 271 3.30 3.42 10.80
C TRP A 271 3.65 4.12 12.11
N TYR A 272 4.79 4.77 12.16
CA TYR A 272 5.16 5.58 13.33
C TYR A 272 4.10 6.67 13.59
N PRO A 273 3.52 6.71 14.81
CA PRO A 273 2.40 7.62 15.12
C PRO A 273 2.81 9.04 15.55
N GLY A 274 4.10 9.33 15.63
CA GLY A 274 4.62 10.51 16.32
C GLY A 274 4.94 10.20 17.80
N ASP A 275 5.62 11.13 18.45
CA ASP A 275 5.94 11.02 19.86
C ASP A 275 4.74 11.31 20.78
N LYS A 276 4.93 11.18 22.09
CA LYS A 276 3.88 11.45 23.10
C LYS A 276 3.37 12.89 23.12
N ASN A 277 4.06 13.83 22.46
CA ASN A 277 3.66 15.23 22.32
C ASN A 277 3.06 15.53 20.94
N GLY A 278 2.89 14.53 20.09
CA GLY A 278 2.34 14.65 18.74
C GLY A 278 3.35 15.15 17.70
N LYS A 279 4.67 15.07 17.99
CA LYS A 279 5.70 15.50 17.05
C LYS A 279 6.12 14.34 16.14
N GLY A 280 6.28 14.62 14.85
CA GLY A 280 6.64 13.62 13.84
C GLY A 280 5.50 12.68 13.46
N GLY A 281 5.87 11.55 12.88
CA GLY A 281 4.93 10.50 12.47
C GLY A 281 4.48 10.60 11.01
N ILE A 282 3.78 9.58 10.56
CA ILE A 282 3.40 9.43 9.16
C ILE A 282 2.02 10.04 8.89
N TYR A 283 1.91 10.79 7.81
CA TYR A 283 0.64 11.18 7.19
C TYR A 283 0.25 10.09 6.18
N ASN A 284 -0.73 9.29 6.54
CA ASN A 284 -1.13 8.08 5.82
C ASN A 284 -2.41 8.33 4.99
N PHE A 285 -2.24 8.81 3.77
CA PHE A 285 -3.33 9.16 2.85
C PHE A 285 -3.44 8.14 1.72
N VAL A 286 -4.35 7.19 1.86
CA VAL A 286 -4.42 6.01 0.98
C VAL A 286 -5.73 5.93 0.22
N THR A 287 -5.63 5.75 -1.09
CA THR A 287 -6.78 5.52 -1.96
C THR A 287 -6.88 4.05 -2.30
N LYS A 288 -7.92 3.37 -1.79
CA LYS A 288 -8.20 1.96 -2.10
C LYS A 288 -9.54 1.84 -2.79
N ARG A 289 -9.56 1.25 -3.98
CA ARG A 289 -10.79 1.01 -4.74
C ARG A 289 -10.81 -0.42 -5.27
N GLY A 290 -11.98 -1.04 -5.21
CA GLY A 290 -12.23 -2.32 -5.83
C GLY A 290 -13.43 -2.24 -6.78
N ILE A 291 -13.40 -3.01 -7.84
CA ILE A 291 -14.55 -3.23 -8.71
C ILE A 291 -14.90 -4.71 -8.80
N CYS A 292 -16.11 -5.04 -8.36
CA CYS A 292 -16.76 -6.30 -8.67
C CYS A 292 -17.36 -6.20 -10.08
N ALA A 293 -16.50 -6.42 -11.10
CA ALA A 293 -16.85 -6.18 -12.48
C ALA A 293 -17.75 -7.26 -13.07
N GLY A 294 -17.61 -8.50 -12.60
CA GLY A 294 -18.42 -9.63 -13.05
C GLY A 294 -19.46 -10.08 -12.02
N ASP A 295 -20.43 -10.85 -12.48
CA ASP A 295 -21.50 -11.39 -11.64
C ASP A 295 -20.96 -12.29 -10.53
N ASN A 296 -21.62 -12.32 -9.37
CA ASN A 296 -21.28 -13.09 -8.18
C ASN A 296 -19.90 -12.82 -7.62
N SER A 297 -19.17 -11.81 -8.11
CA SER A 297 -17.84 -11.48 -7.61
C SER A 297 -17.91 -10.86 -6.20
N LYS A 298 -16.81 -11.00 -5.44
CA LYS A 298 -16.75 -10.54 -4.06
C LYS A 298 -15.40 -9.87 -3.76
N ILE A 299 -15.46 -8.70 -3.12
CA ILE A 299 -14.29 -8.03 -2.53
C ILE A 299 -14.57 -7.79 -1.06
N SER A 300 -13.64 -8.23 -0.21
CA SER A 300 -13.68 -8.02 1.24
C SER A 300 -12.44 -7.25 1.68
N TRP A 301 -12.65 -6.05 2.24
CA TRP A 301 -11.63 -5.25 2.88
C TRP A 301 -11.61 -5.51 4.38
N THR A 302 -10.45 -5.79 4.93
CA THR A 302 -10.21 -5.79 6.38
C THR A 302 -9.07 -4.84 6.69
N GLN A 303 -9.26 -3.90 7.62
CA GLN A 303 -8.19 -2.98 7.98
C GLN A 303 -8.08 -2.79 9.49
N VAL A 304 -6.84 -2.77 9.96
CA VAL A 304 -6.45 -2.45 11.32
C VAL A 304 -5.55 -1.24 11.30
N GLU A 305 -6.01 -0.14 11.86
CA GLU A 305 -5.31 1.14 11.93
C GLU A 305 -4.87 1.37 13.37
N THR A 306 -3.57 1.20 13.63
CA THR A 306 -2.98 1.37 14.97
C THR A 306 -1.81 2.33 14.99
N GLY A 307 -1.36 2.75 13.82
CA GLY A 307 -0.24 3.67 13.64
C GLY A 307 -0.66 4.96 12.93
N SER A 308 0.35 5.70 12.46
CA SER A 308 0.27 7.00 11.80
C SER A 308 -0.12 8.16 12.75
N SER A 309 0.43 9.33 12.53
CA SER A 309 -0.05 10.54 13.21
C SER A 309 -1.39 11.00 12.62
N ILE A 310 -1.51 10.92 11.31
CA ILE A 310 -2.76 11.21 10.59
C ILE A 310 -3.08 10.02 9.67
N THR A 311 -4.29 9.47 9.78
CA THR A 311 -4.82 8.50 8.81
C THR A 311 -6.03 9.09 8.11
N TRP A 312 -5.97 9.12 6.78
CA TRP A 312 -7.10 9.50 5.94
C TRP A 312 -7.27 8.46 4.84
N LYS A 313 -8.27 7.59 5.01
CA LYS A 313 -8.43 6.42 4.16
C LYS A 313 -9.87 5.97 4.03
N TYR A 314 -10.35 5.90 2.78
CA TYR A 314 -11.71 5.48 2.43
C TYR A 314 -11.71 4.39 1.35
N PRO A 315 -11.51 3.12 1.69
CA PRO A 315 -11.71 2.02 0.75
C PRO A 315 -13.11 2.02 0.17
N SER A 316 -13.24 1.65 -1.09
CA SER A 316 -14.57 1.52 -1.71
C SER A 316 -14.67 0.30 -2.61
N VAL A 317 -15.92 -0.13 -2.88
CA VAL A 317 -16.21 -1.18 -3.85
C VAL A 317 -17.32 -0.72 -4.78
N ILE A 318 -17.08 -0.84 -6.09
CA ILE A 318 -18.09 -0.68 -7.13
C ILE A 318 -18.68 -2.07 -7.42
N LEU A 319 -19.93 -2.28 -7.05
CA LEU A 319 -20.66 -3.53 -7.24
C LEU A 319 -21.38 -3.47 -8.59
N LYS A 320 -20.63 -3.76 -9.67
CA LYS A 320 -21.11 -3.64 -11.06
C LYS A 320 -21.79 -4.90 -11.56
N GLY A 321 -21.24 -6.08 -11.26
CA GLY A 321 -21.83 -7.36 -11.62
C GLY A 321 -23.07 -7.69 -10.80
N ASP A 322 -24.02 -8.41 -11.35
CA ASP A 322 -25.22 -8.86 -10.64
C ASP A 322 -24.83 -9.82 -9.51
N ASN A 323 -25.54 -9.78 -8.38
CA ASN A 323 -25.29 -10.56 -7.16
C ASN A 323 -23.88 -10.36 -6.54
N SER A 324 -23.15 -9.32 -6.93
CA SER A 324 -21.82 -9.06 -6.36
C SER A 324 -21.89 -8.58 -4.91
N VAL A 325 -20.81 -8.83 -4.15
CA VAL A 325 -20.76 -8.58 -2.71
C VAL A 325 -19.54 -7.75 -2.34
N GLY A 326 -19.76 -6.68 -1.57
CA GLY A 326 -18.72 -5.85 -0.98
C GLY A 326 -18.75 -5.94 0.54
N GLU A 327 -17.60 -6.21 1.16
CA GLU A 327 -17.49 -6.22 2.61
C GLU A 327 -16.39 -5.27 3.07
N PHE A 328 -16.63 -4.64 4.22
CA PHE A 328 -15.66 -3.78 4.87
C PHE A 328 -15.69 -4.00 6.38
N TYR A 329 -14.55 -4.41 6.92
CA TYR A 329 -14.32 -4.58 8.34
C TYR A 329 -13.16 -3.70 8.76
N SER A 330 -13.35 -2.82 9.74
CA SER A 330 -12.34 -1.89 10.19
C SER A 330 -12.27 -1.80 11.69
N VAL A 331 -11.05 -1.76 12.21
CA VAL A 331 -10.74 -1.40 13.60
C VAL A 331 -9.71 -0.28 13.58
N ALA A 332 -10.02 0.83 14.23
CA ALA A 332 -9.07 1.93 14.48
C ALA A 332 -8.81 2.04 15.98
N VAL A 333 -7.53 2.02 16.37
CA VAL A 333 -7.10 2.24 17.76
C VAL A 333 -6.11 3.40 17.75
N THR A 334 -6.52 4.53 18.28
CA THR A 334 -5.72 5.75 18.30
C THR A 334 -5.38 6.18 19.72
N ASN A 335 -4.22 6.78 19.92
CA ASN A 335 -3.76 7.28 21.20
C ASN A 335 -2.98 8.59 21.03
N ASN A 336 -2.67 9.26 22.14
CA ASN A 336 -1.95 10.53 22.19
C ASN A 336 -2.60 11.60 21.30
N TYR A 337 -1.97 11.97 20.18
CA TYR A 337 -2.44 13.00 19.24
C TYR A 337 -2.79 12.44 17.86
N GLN A 338 -2.90 11.13 17.73
CA GLN A 338 -3.27 10.51 16.46
C GLN A 338 -4.67 10.93 16.01
N GLN A 339 -4.84 11.11 14.72
CA GLN A 339 -6.13 11.40 14.11
C GLN A 339 -6.40 10.39 12.99
N ALA A 340 -7.57 9.77 13.02
CA ALA A 340 -7.95 8.80 12.00
C ALA A 340 -9.34 9.11 11.44
N ASP A 341 -9.39 9.58 10.22
CA ASP A 341 -10.64 9.69 9.47
C ASP A 341 -10.70 8.52 8.48
N THR A 342 -11.35 7.45 8.89
CA THR A 342 -11.46 6.22 8.13
C THR A 342 -12.93 5.86 7.89
N GLY A 343 -13.24 5.57 6.65
CA GLY A 343 -14.59 5.21 6.25
C GLY A 343 -14.58 4.32 5.03
N THR A 344 -15.74 4.10 4.47
CA THR A 344 -15.90 3.31 3.25
C THR A 344 -17.12 3.76 2.46
N LYS A 345 -17.17 3.42 1.18
CA LYS A 345 -18.40 3.52 0.40
C LYS A 345 -18.58 2.31 -0.51
N MET A 346 -19.82 1.86 -0.61
CA MET A 346 -20.23 0.78 -1.50
C MET A 346 -21.16 1.35 -2.56
N ILE A 347 -20.80 1.17 -3.83
CA ILE A 347 -21.56 1.73 -4.98
C ILE A 347 -22.26 0.58 -5.69
N HIS A 348 -23.57 0.49 -5.53
CA HIS A 348 -24.40 -0.57 -6.08
C HIS A 348 -24.90 -0.19 -7.48
N LEU A 349 -24.43 -0.90 -8.50
CA LEU A 349 -24.82 -0.72 -9.90
C LEU A 349 -25.55 -1.94 -10.47
N GLY A 350 -25.12 -3.16 -10.11
CA GLY A 350 -25.72 -4.42 -10.52
C GLY A 350 -26.99 -4.76 -9.74
N LYS A 351 -27.73 -5.76 -10.18
CA LYS A 351 -28.92 -6.26 -9.49
C LYS A 351 -28.53 -7.17 -8.34
N ASN A 352 -29.35 -7.17 -7.28
CA ASN A 352 -29.19 -8.05 -6.10
C ASN A 352 -27.82 -7.94 -5.41
N THR A 353 -27.13 -6.84 -5.57
CA THR A 353 -25.82 -6.61 -4.93
C THR A 353 -26.00 -6.41 -3.43
N LYS A 354 -25.01 -6.86 -2.65
CA LYS A 354 -25.02 -6.77 -1.18
C LYS A 354 -23.74 -6.12 -0.66
N SER A 355 -23.88 -5.39 0.46
CA SER A 355 -22.72 -4.86 1.17
C SER A 355 -22.86 -5.03 2.67
N THR A 356 -21.73 -5.23 3.35
CA THR A 356 -21.63 -5.26 4.80
C THR A 356 -20.53 -4.31 5.24
N ILE A 357 -20.84 -3.43 6.19
CA ILE A 357 -19.88 -2.47 6.74
C ILE A 357 -19.88 -2.61 8.26
N VAL A 358 -18.73 -2.93 8.84
CA VAL A 358 -18.51 -2.98 10.28
C VAL A 358 -17.26 -2.16 10.60
N SER A 359 -17.44 -1.04 11.27
CA SER A 359 -16.33 -0.20 11.74
C SER A 359 -16.39 -0.04 13.24
N LYS A 360 -15.24 -0.21 13.90
CA LYS A 360 -15.08 -0.01 15.34
C LYS A 360 -13.87 0.89 15.58
N GLY A 361 -13.99 1.80 16.56
CA GLY A 361 -12.92 2.72 16.91
C GLY A 361 -12.77 2.84 18.43
N ILE A 362 -11.55 3.02 18.87
CA ILE A 362 -11.19 3.37 20.25
C ILE A 362 -10.17 4.51 20.17
N SER A 363 -10.46 5.60 20.90
CA SER A 363 -9.56 6.74 21.01
C SER A 363 -9.15 6.95 22.47
N GLY A 364 -7.85 7.13 22.70
CA GLY A 364 -7.27 7.47 24.00
C GLY A 364 -6.51 8.79 23.98
N GLY A 365 -6.30 9.41 25.12
CA GLY A 365 -5.58 10.68 25.23
C GLY A 365 -6.28 11.82 24.47
N HIS A 366 -5.56 12.51 23.62
CA HIS A 366 -6.05 13.61 22.77
C HIS A 366 -6.37 13.15 21.34
N SER A 367 -6.38 11.84 21.11
CA SER A 367 -6.64 11.28 19.77
C SER A 367 -8.13 11.27 19.43
N HIS A 368 -8.42 11.11 18.12
CA HIS A 368 -9.78 10.87 17.66
C HIS A 368 -9.81 9.96 16.42
N ASN A 369 -10.93 9.27 16.23
CA ASN A 369 -11.22 8.48 15.04
C ASN A 369 -12.73 8.46 14.75
#